data_53fc081946956e76929ee71958bf6a4c
#
_entry.id   53fc081946956e76929ee71958bf6a4c
#
_cell.length_a   1.000
_cell.length_b   1.000
_cell.length_c   1.000
_cell.angle_alpha   90.00
_cell.angle_beta   90.00
_cell.angle_gamma   90.00
#
_symmetry.space_group_name_H-M   'P 1'
#
loop_
_entity.id
_entity.type
_entity.pdbx_description
1 polymer ?
#
loop_
_entity_poly.entity_id
_entity_poly.type
_entity_poly.pdbx_seq_one_letter_code
_entity_poly.pdbx_strand_id
1 'polypeptide(L)'
;MALDVTAIRKEFPILSRTVRGGKPLVYLDSGATSQRPQRVWDAERDFVLGCNAPVHRGSYELAEEATDAYESAREAIAAFVGADNDEIAFTKNATEALNLVAYVLGDSRAGEFAVGEGDTIVITELEHHANLVPWQELARRTGATLKWYAMTEDGRIDLDSLELDDTVKVVAFTHQSNVTGAHADVAEM
;
A
#
# COMPACT_ATOMS: atom_id res chain seq x y z
N MET A 1 -7.87 -0.19 -26.19
CA MET A 1 -6.59 -0.59 -26.84
C MET A 1 -6.18 -1.93 -26.24
N ALA A 2 -5.85 -2.95 -27.04
CA ALA A 2 -5.40 -4.24 -26.50
C ALA A 2 -4.01 -4.07 -25.86
N LEU A 3 -3.79 -4.71 -24.72
CA LEU A 3 -2.53 -4.68 -23.98
C LEU A 3 -1.46 -5.48 -24.76
N ASP A 4 -0.34 -4.84 -25.12
CA ASP A 4 0.79 -5.54 -25.74
C ASP A 4 1.65 -6.22 -24.66
N VAL A 5 1.25 -7.44 -24.28
CA VAL A 5 1.95 -8.25 -23.27
C VAL A 5 3.40 -8.53 -23.68
N THR A 6 3.69 -8.68 -24.98
CA THR A 6 5.04 -8.97 -25.45
C THR A 6 5.97 -7.78 -25.27
N ALA A 7 5.49 -6.56 -25.56
CA ALA A 7 6.24 -5.34 -25.31
C ALA A 7 6.47 -5.13 -23.82
N ILE A 8 5.42 -5.27 -22.99
CA ILE A 8 5.54 -5.11 -21.53
C ILE A 8 6.52 -6.12 -20.94
N ARG A 9 6.48 -7.39 -21.34
CA ARG A 9 7.43 -8.41 -20.81
C ARG A 9 8.89 -8.06 -21.06
N LYS A 10 9.21 -7.37 -22.15
CA LYS A 10 10.59 -6.94 -22.46
C LYS A 10 11.14 -5.92 -21.47
N GLU A 11 10.26 -5.15 -20.81
CA GLU A 11 10.64 -4.21 -19.75
C GLU A 11 11.19 -4.92 -18.50
N PHE A 12 10.95 -6.23 -18.35
CA PHE A 12 11.33 -7.03 -17.20
C PHE A 12 12.38 -8.08 -17.59
N PRO A 13 13.69 -7.77 -17.53
CA PRO A 13 14.76 -8.66 -18.00
C PRO A 13 14.73 -10.06 -17.36
N ILE A 14 14.33 -10.15 -16.08
CA ILE A 14 14.23 -11.43 -15.36
C ILE A 14 13.26 -12.42 -16.04
N LEU A 15 12.23 -11.94 -16.73
CA LEU A 15 11.25 -12.79 -17.39
C LEU A 15 11.80 -13.49 -18.64
N SER A 16 13.01 -13.13 -19.10
CA SER A 16 13.73 -13.84 -20.15
C SER A 16 14.54 -15.04 -19.64
N ARG A 17 14.66 -15.17 -18.30
CA ARG A 17 15.42 -16.24 -17.65
C ARG A 17 14.79 -17.61 -17.91
N THR A 18 15.63 -18.64 -18.04
CA THR A 18 15.23 -20.04 -17.96
C THR A 18 15.46 -20.59 -16.56
N VAL A 19 14.64 -21.54 -16.17
CA VAL A 19 14.70 -22.25 -14.89
C VAL A 19 15.03 -23.72 -15.13
N ARG A 20 14.90 -24.56 -14.08
CA ARG A 20 15.26 -25.98 -14.12
C ARG A 20 14.79 -26.68 -15.40
N GLY A 21 15.71 -27.40 -16.05
CA GLY A 21 15.44 -28.12 -17.30
C GLY A 21 15.28 -27.23 -18.54
N GLY A 22 15.79 -25.99 -18.50
CA GLY A 22 15.73 -25.07 -19.64
C GLY A 22 14.33 -24.48 -19.91
N LYS A 23 13.39 -24.61 -18.98
CA LYS A 23 12.03 -24.09 -19.13
C LYS A 23 12.00 -22.56 -18.97
N PRO A 24 11.15 -21.84 -19.71
CA PRO A 24 10.93 -20.41 -19.47
C PRO A 24 10.44 -20.13 -18.06
N LEU A 25 10.87 -19.01 -17.46
CA LEU A 25 10.34 -18.56 -16.17
C LEU A 25 8.86 -18.18 -16.30
N VAL A 26 8.02 -18.78 -15.48
CA VAL A 26 6.66 -18.34 -15.17
C VAL A 26 6.68 -17.81 -13.75
N TYR A 27 6.40 -16.51 -13.56
CA TYR A 27 6.40 -15.85 -12.26
C TYR A 27 4.98 -15.42 -11.90
N LEU A 28 4.42 -16.02 -10.85
CA LEU A 28 3.03 -15.81 -10.39
C LEU A 28 2.98 -15.37 -8.91
N ASP A 29 4.09 -14.90 -8.35
CA ASP A 29 4.23 -14.56 -6.93
C ASP A 29 4.37 -13.05 -6.70
N SER A 30 3.70 -12.24 -7.52
CA SER A 30 3.74 -10.78 -7.39
C SER A 30 3.06 -10.27 -6.11
N GLY A 31 2.19 -11.07 -5.49
CA GLY A 31 1.60 -10.76 -4.19
C GLY A 31 2.64 -10.72 -3.06
N ALA A 32 3.67 -11.56 -3.14
CA ALA A 32 4.78 -11.56 -2.18
C ALA A 32 5.85 -10.54 -2.56
N THR A 33 6.25 -10.49 -3.84
CA THR A 33 7.24 -9.53 -4.36
C THR A 33 7.05 -9.30 -5.85
N SER A 34 6.90 -8.04 -6.26
CA SER A 34 6.76 -7.67 -7.67
C SER A 34 8.13 -7.56 -8.34
N GLN A 35 8.21 -8.02 -9.58
CA GLN A 35 9.38 -7.76 -10.41
C GLN A 35 9.40 -6.29 -10.84
N ARG A 36 10.60 -5.72 -10.96
CA ARG A 36 10.78 -4.31 -11.34
C ARG A 36 11.19 -4.21 -12.80
N PRO A 37 10.61 -3.29 -13.58
CA PRO A 37 11.06 -3.04 -14.94
C PRO A 37 12.45 -2.40 -14.97
N GLN A 38 13.17 -2.59 -16.08
CA GLN A 38 14.54 -2.11 -16.25
C GLN A 38 14.66 -0.60 -15.97
N ARG A 39 13.71 0.20 -16.45
CA ARG A 39 13.70 1.66 -16.24
C ARG A 39 13.71 2.09 -14.77
N VAL A 40 13.17 1.28 -13.85
CA VAL A 40 13.21 1.57 -12.41
C VAL A 40 14.62 1.40 -11.87
N TRP A 41 15.32 0.33 -12.28
CA TRP A 41 16.72 0.10 -11.92
C TRP A 41 17.65 1.17 -12.50
N ASP A 42 17.39 1.58 -13.75
CA ASP A 42 18.17 2.63 -14.39
C ASP A 42 17.98 3.97 -13.66
N ALA A 43 16.76 4.36 -13.32
CA ALA A 43 16.48 5.58 -12.57
C ALA A 43 17.14 5.57 -11.17
N GLU A 44 17.06 4.44 -10.43
CA GLU A 44 17.71 4.30 -9.14
C GLU A 44 19.24 4.41 -9.26
N ARG A 45 19.83 3.72 -10.23
CA ARG A 45 21.26 3.80 -10.51
C ARG A 45 21.70 5.21 -10.86
N ASP A 46 20.97 5.87 -11.76
CA ASP A 46 21.32 7.20 -12.27
C ASP A 46 21.22 8.25 -11.14
N PHE A 47 20.21 8.14 -10.26
CA PHE A 47 20.13 8.97 -9.07
C PHE A 47 21.32 8.74 -8.12
N VAL A 48 21.63 7.48 -7.79
CA VAL A 48 22.72 7.16 -6.84
C VAL A 48 24.09 7.59 -7.37
N LEU A 49 24.32 7.46 -8.67
CA LEU A 49 25.60 7.83 -9.29
C LEU A 49 25.70 9.31 -9.67
N GLY A 50 24.58 9.99 -9.88
CA GLY A 50 24.52 11.36 -10.39
C GLY A 50 24.30 12.42 -9.33
N CYS A 51 23.27 12.29 -8.50
CA CYS A 51 22.83 13.36 -7.60
C CYS A 51 22.46 12.89 -6.17
N ASN A 52 23.01 11.77 -5.72
CA ASN A 52 22.73 11.27 -4.37
C ASN A 52 23.21 12.24 -3.28
N ALA A 53 22.29 13.03 -2.74
CA ALA A 53 22.54 14.03 -1.71
C ALA A 53 21.36 14.15 -0.73
N PRO A 54 21.53 14.84 0.43
CA PRO A 54 20.44 15.01 1.40
C PRO A 54 19.29 15.84 0.83
N VAL A 55 18.13 15.22 0.67
CA VAL A 55 16.90 15.90 0.25
C VAL A 55 16.50 16.95 1.31
N HIS A 56 16.16 18.15 0.90
CA HIS A 56 15.77 19.32 1.74
C HIS A 56 16.81 19.77 2.78
N ARG A 57 18.05 19.28 2.72
CA ARG A 57 19.05 19.56 3.76
C ARG A 57 20.40 20.09 3.24
N GLY A 58 20.39 20.70 2.06
CA GLY A 58 21.57 21.30 1.47
C GLY A 58 21.21 22.46 0.56
N SER A 59 22.12 23.45 0.45
CA SER A 59 22.01 24.60 -0.47
C SER A 59 23.10 24.56 -1.54
N TYR A 60 23.44 23.36 -2.01
CA TYR A 60 24.40 23.12 -3.07
C TYR A 60 23.74 22.27 -4.17
N GLU A 61 24.27 22.38 -5.39
CA GLU A 61 23.69 21.85 -6.63
C GLU A 61 23.16 20.41 -6.51
N LEU A 62 23.97 19.46 -6.00
CA LEU A 62 23.54 18.06 -5.84
C LEU A 62 22.35 17.89 -4.88
N ALA A 63 22.25 18.71 -3.83
CA ALA A 63 21.14 18.64 -2.89
C ALA A 63 19.86 19.25 -3.49
N GLU A 64 19.99 20.25 -4.34
CA GLU A 64 18.89 20.83 -5.11
C GLU A 64 18.39 19.80 -6.12
N GLU A 65 19.26 19.19 -6.92
CA GLU A 65 18.91 18.13 -7.87
C GLU A 65 18.22 16.94 -7.20
N ALA A 66 18.75 16.48 -6.05
CA ALA A 66 18.15 15.39 -5.27
C ALA A 66 16.76 15.76 -4.73
N THR A 67 16.58 17.02 -4.31
CA THR A 67 15.30 17.54 -3.83
C THR A 67 14.29 17.63 -4.97
N ASP A 68 14.70 18.15 -6.11
CA ASP A 68 13.85 18.27 -7.30
C ASP A 68 13.39 16.91 -7.81
N ALA A 69 14.28 15.91 -7.83
CA ALA A 69 13.94 14.54 -8.20
C ALA A 69 12.91 13.92 -7.22
N TYR A 70 13.08 14.14 -5.92
CA TYR A 70 12.18 13.63 -4.89
C TYR A 70 10.80 14.30 -4.96
N GLU A 71 10.74 15.63 -5.09
CA GLU A 71 9.47 16.35 -5.16
C GLU A 71 8.75 16.15 -6.49
N SER A 72 9.46 16.03 -7.61
CA SER A 72 8.86 15.63 -8.89
C SER A 72 8.20 14.25 -8.83
N ALA A 73 8.81 13.30 -8.10
CA ALA A 73 8.21 11.98 -7.87
C ALA A 73 6.94 12.09 -7.01
N ARG A 74 6.94 12.96 -5.98
CA ARG A 74 5.77 13.26 -5.15
C ARG A 74 4.62 13.82 -5.99
N GLU A 75 4.89 14.82 -6.81
CA GLU A 75 3.91 15.44 -7.73
C GLU A 75 3.30 14.40 -8.69
N ALA A 76 4.14 13.56 -9.28
CA ALA A 76 3.68 12.51 -10.19
C ALA A 76 2.75 11.50 -9.50
N ILE A 77 3.07 11.12 -8.26
CA ILE A 77 2.23 10.19 -7.48
C ILE A 77 0.94 10.88 -7.04
N ALA A 78 1.00 12.12 -6.54
CA ALA A 78 -0.18 12.89 -6.16
C ALA A 78 -1.16 13.00 -7.33
N ALA A 79 -0.66 13.42 -8.51
CA ALA A 79 -1.48 13.50 -9.71
C ALA A 79 -2.08 12.14 -10.14
N PHE A 80 -1.34 11.04 -9.97
CA PHE A 80 -1.81 9.70 -10.30
C PHE A 80 -2.95 9.22 -9.39
N VAL A 81 -2.90 9.55 -8.09
CA VAL A 81 -3.94 9.15 -7.13
C VAL A 81 -5.02 10.19 -6.93
N GLY A 82 -4.92 11.36 -7.56
CA GLY A 82 -5.90 12.46 -7.44
C GLY A 82 -5.82 13.22 -6.11
N ALA A 83 -4.63 13.30 -5.53
CA ALA A 83 -4.34 14.00 -4.27
C ALA A 83 -3.50 15.27 -4.52
N ASP A 84 -3.40 16.12 -3.51
CA ASP A 84 -2.45 17.24 -3.48
C ASP A 84 -1.07 16.76 -2.98
N ASN A 85 -0.01 17.54 -3.28
CA ASN A 85 1.37 17.15 -2.96
C ASN A 85 1.62 16.96 -1.46
N ASP A 86 0.99 17.76 -0.61
CA ASP A 86 1.09 17.72 0.85
C ASP A 86 0.29 16.58 1.49
N GLU A 87 -0.56 15.88 0.72
CA GLU A 87 -1.27 14.68 1.14
C GLU A 87 -0.46 13.38 0.92
N ILE A 88 0.72 13.47 0.27
CA ILE A 88 1.55 12.29 -0.01
C ILE A 88 2.65 12.14 1.05
N ALA A 89 2.60 11.04 1.80
CA ALA A 89 3.66 10.63 2.70
C ALA A 89 4.33 9.35 2.20
N PHE A 90 5.64 9.40 1.92
CA PHE A 90 6.40 8.21 1.53
C PHE A 90 6.73 7.34 2.75
N THR A 91 6.49 6.04 2.61
CA THR A 91 6.85 5.01 3.57
C THR A 91 7.62 3.89 2.88
N LYS A 92 8.28 3.02 3.66
CA LYS A 92 9.06 1.91 3.09
C LYS A 92 8.18 0.84 2.42
N ASN A 93 6.97 0.67 2.93
CA ASN A 93 6.00 -0.33 2.46
C ASN A 93 4.62 -0.08 3.08
N ALA A 94 3.62 -0.84 2.63
CA ALA A 94 2.25 -0.76 3.16
C ALA A 94 2.18 -1.06 4.67
N THR A 95 3.02 -1.95 5.20
CA THR A 95 3.04 -2.25 6.64
C THR A 95 3.38 -1.00 7.46
N GLU A 96 4.40 -0.24 7.05
CA GLU A 96 4.77 1.01 7.72
C GLU A 96 3.65 2.06 7.57
N ALA A 97 3.04 2.18 6.37
CA ALA A 97 1.94 3.11 6.12
C ALA A 97 0.74 2.83 7.03
N LEU A 98 0.29 1.57 7.12
CA LEU A 98 -0.83 1.17 7.97
C LEU A 98 -0.55 1.38 9.46
N ASN A 99 0.67 1.08 9.90
CA ASN A 99 1.08 1.39 11.27
C ASN A 99 1.09 2.90 11.54
N LEU A 100 1.58 3.71 10.59
CA LEU A 100 1.56 5.18 10.73
C LEU A 100 0.12 5.69 10.90
N VAL A 101 -0.81 5.24 10.06
CA VAL A 101 -2.23 5.58 10.17
C VAL A 101 -2.79 5.16 11.54
N ALA A 102 -2.54 3.93 11.98
CA ALA A 102 -3.00 3.45 13.29
C ALA A 102 -2.36 4.22 14.46
N TYR A 103 -1.13 4.72 14.34
CA TYR A 103 -0.52 5.60 15.34
C TYR A 103 -1.19 6.97 15.37
N VAL A 104 -1.44 7.57 14.21
CA VAL A 104 -2.10 8.89 14.11
C VAL A 104 -3.51 8.83 14.68
N LEU A 105 -4.31 7.84 14.28
CA LEU A 105 -5.67 7.68 14.76
C LEU A 105 -5.75 7.35 16.27
N GLY A 106 -4.71 6.77 16.85
CA GLY A 106 -4.61 6.50 18.29
C GLY A 106 -4.11 7.69 19.12
N ASP A 107 -3.80 8.82 18.51
CA ASP A 107 -3.35 10.03 19.18
C ASP A 107 -4.51 11.02 19.35
N SER A 108 -4.73 11.51 20.58
CA SER A 108 -5.81 12.47 20.87
C SER A 108 -5.71 13.79 20.07
N ARG A 109 -4.51 14.10 19.55
CA ARG A 109 -4.27 15.25 18.66
C ARG A 109 -4.88 15.08 17.28
N ALA A 110 -5.30 13.87 16.90
CA ALA A 110 -6.05 13.63 15.67
C ALA A 110 -7.47 14.23 15.69
N GLY A 111 -7.89 14.82 16.81
CA GLY A 111 -9.18 15.51 16.95
C GLY A 111 -10.36 14.56 16.71
N GLU A 112 -11.23 14.90 15.78
CA GLU A 112 -12.42 14.09 15.44
C GLU A 112 -12.08 12.72 14.81
N PHE A 113 -10.88 12.55 14.27
CA PHE A 113 -10.40 11.28 13.72
C PHE A 113 -9.79 10.36 14.79
N ALA A 114 -9.58 10.84 16.00
CA ALA A 114 -9.03 10.02 17.08
C ALA A 114 -9.98 8.86 17.40
N VAL A 115 -9.40 7.68 17.54
CA VAL A 115 -10.11 6.44 17.91
C VAL A 115 -9.94 6.20 19.40
N GLY A 116 -11.06 6.00 20.12
CA GLY A 116 -11.10 5.83 21.57
C GLY A 116 -12.10 4.80 22.05
N GLU A 117 -12.36 4.82 23.36
CA GLU A 117 -13.39 3.98 24.00
C GLU A 117 -14.78 4.32 23.44
N GLY A 118 -15.54 3.31 23.05
CA GLY A 118 -16.84 3.45 22.40
C GLY A 118 -16.79 3.44 20.88
N ASP A 119 -15.64 3.68 20.28
CA ASP A 119 -15.48 3.59 18.82
C ASP A 119 -15.27 2.14 18.34
N THR A 120 -15.62 1.91 17.09
CA THR A 120 -15.45 0.60 16.42
C THR A 120 -14.49 0.73 15.24
N ILE A 121 -13.58 -0.24 15.15
CA ILE A 121 -12.72 -0.49 13.99
C ILE A 121 -13.22 -1.76 13.31
N VAL A 122 -13.46 -1.70 12.01
CA VAL A 122 -13.93 -2.83 11.21
C VAL A 122 -12.84 -3.25 10.23
N ILE A 123 -12.56 -4.53 10.15
CA ILE A 123 -11.65 -5.17 9.19
C ILE A 123 -12.37 -6.33 8.49
N THR A 124 -11.66 -7.14 7.71
CA THR A 124 -12.21 -8.36 7.13
C THR A 124 -11.39 -9.60 7.53
N GLU A 125 -11.98 -10.80 7.42
CA GLU A 125 -11.23 -12.05 7.60
C GLU A 125 -10.19 -12.31 6.49
N LEU A 126 -10.24 -11.56 5.39
CA LEU A 126 -9.31 -11.69 4.25
C LEU A 126 -8.02 -10.88 4.40
N GLU A 127 -7.82 -10.21 5.55
CA GLU A 127 -6.71 -9.28 5.70
C GLU A 127 -5.35 -9.98 5.80
N HIS A 128 -4.38 -9.39 5.11
CA HIS A 128 -2.98 -9.66 5.41
C HIS A 128 -2.63 -9.12 6.80
N HIS A 129 -1.71 -9.78 7.52
CA HIS A 129 -1.28 -9.35 8.86
C HIS A 129 -0.90 -7.86 8.94
N ALA A 130 -0.35 -7.29 7.86
CA ALA A 130 -0.02 -5.86 7.79
C ALA A 130 -1.24 -4.95 7.97
N ASN A 131 -2.45 -5.41 7.57
CA ASN A 131 -3.74 -4.70 7.73
C ASN A 131 -4.64 -5.32 8.81
N LEU A 132 -4.12 -6.19 9.64
CA LEU A 132 -4.81 -6.77 10.79
C LEU A 132 -4.20 -6.29 12.11
N VAL A 133 -2.89 -6.53 12.28
CA VAL A 133 -2.18 -6.33 13.56
C VAL A 133 -2.18 -4.86 14.01
N PRO A 134 -1.97 -3.85 13.14
CA PRO A 134 -2.04 -2.45 13.57
C PRO A 134 -3.38 -2.07 14.19
N TRP A 135 -4.49 -2.59 13.66
CA TRP A 135 -5.84 -2.32 14.16
C TRP A 135 -6.13 -3.03 15.47
N GLN A 136 -5.65 -4.27 15.64
CA GLN A 136 -5.70 -4.98 16.93
C GLN A 136 -4.96 -4.21 18.01
N GLU A 137 -3.74 -3.72 17.71
CA GLU A 137 -2.95 -2.93 18.65
C GLU A 137 -3.56 -1.55 18.92
N LEU A 138 -4.17 -0.91 17.91
CA LEU A 138 -4.90 0.32 18.11
C LEU A 138 -6.08 0.11 19.06
N ALA A 139 -6.94 -0.88 18.79
CA ALA A 139 -8.08 -1.22 19.64
C ALA A 139 -7.64 -1.52 21.09
N ARG A 140 -6.59 -2.32 21.27
CA ARG A 140 -6.04 -2.65 22.59
C ARG A 140 -5.54 -1.40 23.36
N ARG A 141 -4.91 -0.44 22.67
CA ARG A 141 -4.36 0.77 23.29
C ARG A 141 -5.42 1.81 23.65
N THR A 142 -6.47 1.89 22.84
CA THR A 142 -7.47 2.96 22.93
C THR A 142 -8.76 2.53 23.61
N GLY A 143 -8.98 1.22 23.81
CA GLY A 143 -10.24 0.68 24.32
C GLY A 143 -11.34 0.58 23.26
N ALA A 144 -11.04 0.84 21.98
CA ALA A 144 -11.98 0.67 20.88
C ALA A 144 -12.31 -0.81 20.65
N THR A 145 -13.49 -1.04 20.07
CA THR A 145 -13.94 -2.40 19.69
C THR A 145 -13.44 -2.76 18.30
N LEU A 146 -12.89 -3.96 18.13
CA LEU A 146 -12.53 -4.51 16.82
C LEU A 146 -13.63 -5.48 16.38
N LYS A 147 -14.21 -5.24 15.20
CA LYS A 147 -15.18 -6.13 14.53
C LYS A 147 -14.63 -6.49 13.14
N TRP A 148 -15.22 -7.52 12.51
CA TRP A 148 -14.82 -7.94 11.17
C TRP A 148 -15.98 -8.48 10.37
N TYR A 149 -15.92 -8.27 9.05
CA TYR A 149 -16.73 -9.01 8.10
C TYR A 149 -16.21 -10.43 7.95
N ALA A 150 -17.09 -11.39 7.98
CA ALA A 150 -16.76 -12.80 7.71
C ALA A 150 -16.37 -13.03 6.25
N MET A 151 -15.82 -14.19 5.98
CA MET A 151 -15.54 -14.65 4.62
C MET A 151 -16.62 -15.64 4.18
N THR A 152 -17.10 -15.49 2.94
CA THR A 152 -17.98 -16.47 2.28
C THR A 152 -17.21 -17.75 1.93
N GLU A 153 -17.94 -18.85 1.63
CA GLU A 153 -17.33 -20.14 1.24
C GLU A 153 -16.45 -20.03 -0.03
N ASP A 154 -16.76 -19.10 -0.93
CA ASP A 154 -15.98 -18.86 -2.15
C ASP A 154 -14.85 -17.83 -1.97
N GLY A 155 -14.57 -17.43 -0.73
CA GLY A 155 -13.41 -16.59 -0.38
C GLY A 155 -13.57 -15.10 -0.64
N ARG A 156 -14.80 -14.59 -0.61
CA ARG A 156 -15.13 -13.16 -0.71
C ARG A 156 -15.50 -12.58 0.64
N ILE A 157 -15.60 -11.25 0.73
CA ILE A 157 -16.14 -10.57 1.91
C ILE A 157 -17.66 -10.80 1.94
N ASP A 158 -18.17 -11.27 3.08
CA ASP A 158 -19.60 -11.41 3.34
C ASP A 158 -20.13 -10.11 3.97
N LEU A 159 -20.69 -9.22 3.14
CA LEU A 159 -21.20 -7.93 3.58
C LEU A 159 -22.44 -8.05 4.48
N ASP A 160 -23.18 -9.16 4.40
CA ASP A 160 -24.34 -9.40 5.25
C ASP A 160 -23.96 -9.88 6.67
N SER A 161 -22.68 -10.23 6.88
CA SER A 161 -22.20 -10.77 8.16
C SER A 161 -22.03 -9.71 9.27
N LEU A 162 -22.00 -8.43 8.93
CA LEU A 162 -21.84 -7.31 9.86
C LEU A 162 -22.60 -6.08 9.37
N GLU A 163 -23.46 -5.53 10.22
CA GLU A 163 -24.08 -4.22 10.00
C GLU A 163 -23.20 -3.12 10.62
N LEU A 164 -22.95 -2.04 9.84
CA LEU A 164 -22.22 -0.87 10.30
C LEU A 164 -23.16 0.05 11.08
N ASP A 165 -22.69 0.58 12.21
CA ASP A 165 -23.40 1.53 13.04
C ASP A 165 -22.60 2.83 13.24
N ASP A 166 -23.20 3.82 13.91
CA ASP A 166 -22.60 5.15 14.12
C ASP A 166 -21.32 5.16 14.98
N THR A 167 -20.97 4.02 15.59
CA THR A 167 -19.70 3.88 16.35
C THR A 167 -18.51 3.61 15.46
N VAL A 168 -18.72 3.26 14.17
CA VAL A 168 -17.64 2.88 13.27
C VAL A 168 -16.83 4.11 12.86
N LYS A 169 -15.56 4.12 13.23
CA LYS A 169 -14.58 5.17 12.90
C LYS A 169 -13.64 4.75 11.76
N VAL A 170 -13.36 3.47 11.65
CA VAL A 170 -12.40 2.93 10.66
C VAL A 170 -12.99 1.69 10.03
N VAL A 171 -12.96 1.64 8.70
CA VAL A 171 -13.17 0.42 7.92
C VAL A 171 -11.90 0.19 7.09
N ALA A 172 -11.16 -0.89 7.39
CA ALA A 172 -9.91 -1.21 6.72
C ALA A 172 -10.01 -2.58 6.05
N PHE A 173 -9.86 -2.61 4.73
CA PHE A 173 -9.98 -3.86 3.98
C PHE A 173 -9.02 -3.92 2.79
N THR A 174 -8.69 -5.15 2.38
CA THR A 174 -7.90 -5.38 1.18
C THR A 174 -8.77 -5.28 -0.06
N HIS A 175 -8.35 -4.49 -1.06
CA HIS A 175 -9.05 -4.43 -2.34
C HIS A 175 -8.95 -5.76 -3.11
N GLN A 176 -7.81 -6.45 -2.99
CA GLN A 176 -7.63 -7.79 -3.55
C GLN A 176 -6.89 -8.68 -2.56
N SER A 177 -7.48 -9.79 -2.19
CA SER A 177 -6.84 -10.77 -1.31
C SER A 177 -5.59 -11.37 -1.96
N ASN A 178 -4.48 -11.35 -1.23
CA ASN A 178 -3.24 -12.02 -1.66
C ASN A 178 -3.32 -13.56 -1.55
N VAL A 179 -4.34 -14.10 -0.90
CA VAL A 179 -4.55 -15.54 -0.71
C VAL A 179 -5.55 -16.08 -1.72
N THR A 180 -6.76 -15.51 -1.77
CA THR A 180 -7.84 -16.01 -2.62
C THR A 180 -7.87 -15.35 -4.00
N GLY A 181 -7.27 -14.16 -4.15
CA GLY A 181 -7.36 -13.33 -5.34
C GLY A 181 -8.73 -12.63 -5.50
N ALA A 182 -9.64 -12.81 -4.54
CA ALA A 182 -10.94 -12.16 -4.58
C ALA A 182 -10.80 -10.63 -4.48
N HIS A 183 -11.62 -9.93 -5.25
CA HIS A 183 -11.72 -8.47 -5.22
C HIS A 183 -12.87 -8.06 -4.31
N ALA A 184 -12.62 -7.06 -3.47
CA ALA A 184 -13.69 -6.35 -2.78
C ALA A 184 -14.38 -5.38 -3.75
N ASP A 185 -15.70 -5.33 -3.72
CA ASP A 185 -16.45 -4.27 -4.40
C ASP A 185 -16.46 -3.03 -3.49
N VAL A 186 -15.61 -2.07 -3.81
CA VAL A 186 -15.43 -0.84 -3.01
C VAL A 186 -16.69 0.02 -3.00
N ALA A 187 -17.55 -0.11 -4.01
CA ALA A 187 -18.80 0.65 -4.10
C ALA A 187 -19.89 0.08 -3.19
N GLU A 188 -19.78 -1.19 -2.81
CA GLU A 188 -20.72 -1.87 -1.91
C GLU A 188 -20.24 -1.83 -0.44
N MET A 189 -18.92 -1.66 -0.20
CA MET A 189 -18.34 -1.51 1.14
C MET A 189 -18.67 -0.17 1.78
#